data_489eb755ad193b58fef7af4325c97e04
#
_entry.id   489eb755ad193b58fef7af4325c97e04
#
_cell.length_a   1.000
_cell.length_b   1.000
_cell.length_c   1.000
_cell.angle_alpha   90.00
_cell.angle_beta   90.00
_cell.angle_gamma   90.00
#
_symmetry.space_group_name_H-M   'P 1'
#
loop_
_entity.id
_entity.type
_entity.pdbx_description
1 polymer ?
#
loop_
_entity_poly.entity_id
_entity_poly.type
_entity_poly.pdbx_seq_one_letter_code
_entity_poly.pdbx_strand_id
1 'polypeptide(L)'
;MTISAAHNLHLSYQSKCESLHGHNFVITVYCKAEQLNEDGMVTDFTHIKRIVKEKFDHVYINEVLDVNPSSENIARWICDHVENCYKVSVQESEGNIATYEK
;
A
#
# COMPACT_ATOMS: atom_id res chain seq x y z
N MET A 1 -2.75 -9.24 0.47
CA MET A 1 -2.96 -9.19 1.94
C MET A 1 -3.96 -8.10 2.32
N THR A 2 -4.52 -8.20 3.48
CA THR A 2 -5.47 -7.20 3.99
C THR A 2 -4.88 -6.50 5.21
N ILE A 3 -5.01 -5.18 5.26
CA ILE A 3 -4.69 -4.38 6.43
C ILE A 3 -5.90 -3.57 6.84
N SER A 4 -5.99 -3.23 8.12
CA SER A 4 -7.05 -2.37 8.64
C SER A 4 -6.42 -1.07 9.11
N ALA A 5 -6.85 0.04 8.57
CA ALA A 5 -6.25 1.35 8.89
C ALA A 5 -7.25 2.47 8.70
N ALA A 6 -6.95 3.60 9.31
CA ALA A 6 -7.74 4.82 9.20
C ALA A 6 -6.94 5.89 8.49
N HIS A 7 -7.61 6.75 7.76
CA HIS A 7 -7.00 7.90 7.12
C HIS A 7 -8.03 9.01 6.88
N ASN A 8 -7.55 10.19 6.57
CA ASN A 8 -8.34 11.24 5.96
C ASN A 8 -7.49 11.95 4.93
N LEU A 9 -8.12 12.37 3.84
CA LEU A 9 -7.42 13.01 2.73
C LEU A 9 -7.42 14.53 2.88
N HIS A 10 -6.37 15.18 2.40
CA HIS A 10 -6.28 16.63 2.26
C HIS A 10 -6.43 16.96 0.78
N LEU A 11 -7.60 17.48 0.41
CA LEU A 11 -7.95 17.68 -1.00
C LEU A 11 -8.07 19.16 -1.32
N SER A 12 -7.85 19.50 -2.59
CA SER A 12 -8.03 20.86 -3.11
C SER A 12 -9.50 21.22 -3.30
N TYR A 13 -10.42 20.29 -3.04
CA TYR A 13 -11.86 20.46 -3.14
C TYR A 13 -12.54 19.81 -1.93
N GLN A 14 -13.80 20.18 -1.67
CA GLN A 14 -14.55 19.63 -0.54
C GLN A 14 -15.03 18.21 -0.84
N SER A 15 -14.79 17.28 0.10
CA SER A 15 -15.17 15.88 -0.03
C SER A 15 -15.32 15.25 1.34
N LYS A 16 -16.18 14.23 1.47
CA LYS A 16 -16.28 13.44 2.70
C LYS A 16 -14.98 12.63 2.99
N CYS A 17 -14.09 12.47 2.02
CA CYS A 17 -12.79 11.81 2.22
C CYS A 17 -11.87 12.63 3.15
N GLU A 18 -12.17 13.90 3.39
CA GLU A 18 -11.44 14.72 4.37
C GLU A 18 -11.78 14.35 5.80
N SER A 19 -12.92 13.69 6.04
CA SER A 19 -13.28 13.19 7.37
C SER A 19 -12.53 11.90 7.67
N LEU A 20 -12.12 11.74 8.92
CA LEU A 20 -11.45 10.52 9.36
C LEU A 20 -12.35 9.31 9.14
N HIS A 21 -11.84 8.31 8.47
CA HIS A 21 -12.57 7.07 8.20
C HIS A 21 -11.60 5.89 8.10
N GLY A 22 -12.12 4.68 8.25
CA GLY A 22 -11.33 3.47 8.21
C GLY A 22 -11.77 2.51 7.12
N HIS A 23 -10.84 1.69 6.68
CA HIS A 23 -11.07 0.66 5.67
C HIS A 23 -10.27 -0.60 5.98
N ASN A 24 -10.73 -1.70 5.41
CA ASN A 24 -9.92 -2.92 5.28
C ASN A 24 -9.33 -2.89 3.88
N PHE A 25 -8.12 -2.36 3.75
CA PHE A 25 -7.43 -2.26 2.47
C PHE A 25 -6.96 -3.64 2.03
N VAL A 26 -7.28 -4.02 0.78
CA VAL A 26 -6.73 -5.22 0.17
C VAL A 26 -5.56 -4.80 -0.71
N ILE A 27 -4.38 -5.28 -0.38
CA ILE A 27 -3.13 -4.88 -1.03
C ILE A 27 -2.55 -6.06 -1.79
N THR A 28 -2.26 -5.85 -3.08
CA THR A 28 -1.62 -6.84 -3.94
C THR A 28 -0.28 -6.28 -4.40
N VAL A 29 0.78 -6.99 -4.11
CA VAL A 29 2.15 -6.58 -4.41
C VAL A 29 2.71 -7.50 -5.51
N TYR A 30 3.21 -6.89 -6.60
CA TYR A 30 3.75 -7.60 -7.75
C TYR A 30 5.25 -7.36 -7.82
N CYS A 31 6.01 -8.46 -7.76
CA CYS A 31 7.47 -8.40 -7.86
C CYS A 31 7.95 -9.21 -9.06
N LYS A 32 9.06 -8.77 -9.67
CA LYS A 32 9.67 -9.49 -10.80
C LYS A 32 11.19 -9.36 -10.74
N ALA A 33 11.88 -10.33 -11.31
CA ALA A 33 13.32 -10.30 -11.45
C ALA A 33 13.73 -11.14 -12.68
N GLU A 34 14.86 -10.81 -13.29
CA GLU A 34 15.37 -11.58 -14.41
C GLU A 34 15.94 -12.93 -13.95
N GLN A 35 16.46 -12.96 -12.71
CA GLN A 35 17.03 -14.17 -12.11
C GLN A 35 16.48 -14.33 -10.71
N LEU A 36 16.26 -15.58 -10.30
CA LEU A 36 15.87 -15.89 -8.94
C LEU A 36 17.09 -15.80 -8.02
N ASN A 37 16.85 -15.52 -6.75
CA ASN A 37 17.92 -15.53 -5.76
C ASN A 37 18.36 -16.97 -5.45
N GLU A 38 19.33 -17.13 -4.52
CA GLU A 38 19.86 -18.44 -4.15
C GLU A 38 18.81 -19.40 -3.58
N ASP A 39 17.70 -18.89 -3.07
CA ASP A 39 16.59 -19.68 -2.53
C ASP A 39 15.50 -19.95 -3.55
N GLY A 40 15.69 -19.53 -4.79
CA GLY A 40 14.70 -19.72 -5.85
C GLY A 40 13.53 -18.76 -5.78
N MET A 41 13.70 -17.58 -5.19
CA MET A 41 12.66 -16.60 -5.00
C MET A 41 12.97 -15.29 -5.71
N VAL A 42 11.93 -14.58 -6.14
CA VAL A 42 12.02 -13.17 -6.54
C VAL A 42 12.11 -12.30 -5.29
N THR A 43 11.22 -12.52 -4.36
CA THR A 43 11.16 -11.81 -3.07
C THR A 43 10.38 -12.70 -2.09
N ASP A 44 10.81 -12.76 -0.84
CA ASP A 44 10.13 -13.57 0.17
C ASP A 44 8.79 -12.92 0.55
N PHE A 45 7.70 -13.69 0.41
CA PHE A 45 6.35 -13.22 0.77
C PHE A 45 6.27 -12.78 2.23
N THR A 46 7.00 -13.43 3.12
CA THR A 46 7.01 -13.07 4.53
C THR A 46 7.59 -11.68 4.75
N HIS A 47 8.65 -11.34 4.03
CA HIS A 47 9.27 -10.01 4.08
C HIS A 47 8.32 -8.94 3.55
N ILE A 48 7.62 -9.23 2.45
CA ILE A 48 6.65 -8.30 1.88
C ILE A 48 5.55 -8.00 2.90
N LYS A 49 4.96 -9.05 3.48
CA LYS A 49 3.90 -8.92 4.48
C LYS A 49 4.36 -8.12 5.70
N ARG A 50 5.58 -8.37 6.18
CA ARG A 50 6.12 -7.66 7.32
C ARG A 50 6.27 -6.17 7.03
N ILE A 51 6.87 -5.81 5.89
CA ILE A 51 7.08 -4.41 5.50
C ILE A 51 5.75 -3.66 5.43
N VAL A 52 4.75 -4.26 4.79
CA VAL A 52 3.44 -3.61 4.62
C VAL A 52 2.68 -3.52 5.94
N LYS A 53 2.64 -4.60 6.70
CA LYS A 53 1.86 -4.63 7.94
C LYS A 53 2.47 -3.77 9.04
N GLU A 54 3.79 -3.77 9.19
CA GLU A 54 4.44 -2.92 10.18
C GLU A 54 4.21 -1.43 9.90
N LYS A 55 4.12 -1.06 8.64
CA LYS A 55 3.90 0.35 8.26
C LYS A 55 2.44 0.75 8.36
N PHE A 56 1.51 -0.08 7.91
CA PHE A 56 0.15 0.35 7.63
C PHE A 56 -0.95 -0.37 8.41
N ASP A 57 -0.68 -1.51 9.06
CA ASP A 57 -1.74 -2.25 9.74
C ASP A 57 -2.03 -1.66 11.12
N HIS A 58 -3.32 -1.44 11.41
CA HIS A 58 -3.79 -0.89 12.68
C HIS A 58 -3.18 0.47 13.03
N VAL A 59 -3.06 1.34 12.03
CA VAL A 59 -2.48 2.68 12.21
C VAL A 59 -3.41 3.76 11.66
N TYR A 60 -3.16 5.00 12.08
CA TYR A 60 -3.67 6.19 11.42
C TYR A 60 -2.63 6.58 10.35
N ILE A 61 -2.96 6.34 9.08
CA ILE A 61 -1.99 6.45 7.99
C ILE A 61 -1.40 7.85 7.87
N ASN A 62 -2.17 8.89 8.20
CA ASN A 62 -1.69 10.27 8.17
C ASN A 62 -0.47 10.51 9.09
N GLU A 63 -0.29 9.69 10.12
CA GLU A 63 0.86 9.80 11.03
C GLU A 63 2.12 9.10 10.49
N VAL A 64 1.98 8.19 9.54
CA VAL A 64 3.09 7.38 9.04
C VAL A 64 3.51 7.70 7.61
N LEU A 65 2.72 8.51 6.88
CA LEU A 65 3.09 9.01 5.55
C LEU A 65 3.25 10.53 5.59
N ASP A 66 4.28 11.03 4.89
CA ASP A 66 4.54 12.47 4.77
C ASP A 66 3.74 13.13 3.65
N VAL A 67 2.95 12.35 2.94
CA VAL A 67 2.14 12.80 1.80
C VAL A 67 0.68 12.47 2.06
N ASN A 68 -0.21 13.01 1.23
CA ASN A 68 -1.63 12.72 1.32
C ASN A 68 -1.83 11.18 1.26
N PRO A 69 -2.50 10.57 2.27
CA PRO A 69 -2.59 9.10 2.37
C PRO A 69 -3.68 8.52 1.46
N SER A 70 -3.63 8.86 0.19
CA SER A 70 -4.47 8.27 -0.85
C SER A 70 -4.06 6.82 -1.11
N SER A 71 -4.96 6.04 -1.71
CA SER A 71 -4.63 4.66 -2.10
C SER A 71 -3.43 4.63 -3.04
N GLU A 72 -3.32 5.61 -3.94
CA GLU A 72 -2.19 5.75 -4.86
C GLU A 72 -0.87 5.98 -4.12
N ASN A 73 -0.85 6.87 -3.14
CA ASN A 73 0.37 7.14 -2.36
C ASN A 73 0.74 5.99 -1.44
N ILE A 74 -0.24 5.25 -0.91
CA ILE A 74 0.01 4.02 -0.17
C ILE A 74 0.67 3.00 -1.09
N ALA A 75 0.12 2.80 -2.29
CA ALA A 75 0.67 1.87 -3.28
C ALA A 75 2.10 2.25 -3.67
N ARG A 76 2.35 3.54 -3.90
CA ARG A 76 3.67 4.04 -4.27
C ARG A 76 4.70 3.80 -3.16
N TRP A 77 4.35 4.09 -1.91
CA TRP A 77 5.25 3.83 -0.80
C TRP A 77 5.67 2.36 -0.74
N ILE A 78 4.68 1.46 -0.86
CA ILE A 78 4.94 0.02 -0.83
C ILE A 78 5.85 -0.38 -1.98
N CYS A 79 5.55 0.10 -3.19
CA CYS A 79 6.35 -0.21 -4.37
C CYS A 79 7.80 0.26 -4.23
N ASP A 80 8.00 1.41 -3.58
CA ASP A 80 9.34 1.97 -3.39
C ASP A 80 10.13 1.28 -2.27
N HIS A 81 9.48 0.56 -1.37
CA HIS A 81 10.12 -0.04 -0.19
C HIS A 81 10.19 -1.57 -0.23
N VAL A 82 9.57 -2.21 -1.20
CA VAL A 82 9.62 -3.66 -1.37
C VAL A 82 10.60 -4.00 -2.49
N GLU A 83 11.57 -4.84 -2.19
CA GLU A 83 12.59 -5.27 -3.15
C GLU A 83 11.94 -5.95 -4.35
N ASN A 84 12.39 -5.59 -5.56
CA ASN A 84 11.92 -6.15 -6.83
C ASN A 84 10.46 -5.85 -7.15
N CYS A 85 9.81 -5.01 -6.38
CA CYS A 85 8.43 -4.62 -6.65
C CYS A 85 8.37 -3.67 -7.84
N TYR A 86 7.43 -3.92 -8.75
CA TYR A 86 7.21 -3.04 -9.90
C TYR A 86 5.79 -2.49 -9.97
N LYS A 87 4.88 -3.06 -9.19
CA LYS A 87 3.46 -2.69 -9.24
C LYS A 87 2.77 -3.04 -7.93
N VAL A 88 1.88 -2.17 -7.48
CA VAL A 88 1.06 -2.39 -6.28
C VAL A 88 -0.36 -1.94 -6.56
N SER A 89 -1.33 -2.78 -6.22
CA SER A 89 -2.75 -2.41 -6.22
C SER A 89 -3.24 -2.28 -4.79
N VAL A 90 -3.99 -1.22 -4.53
CA VAL A 90 -4.62 -0.97 -3.23
C VAL A 90 -6.11 -0.83 -3.46
N GLN A 91 -6.89 -1.75 -2.91
CA GLN A 91 -8.34 -1.68 -2.91
C GLN A 91 -8.79 -1.13 -1.57
N GLU A 92 -9.36 0.06 -1.58
CA GLU A 92 -9.89 0.72 -0.39
C GLU A 92 -11.22 0.11 0.05
N SER A 93 -12.08 -0.16 -0.94
CA SER A 93 -13.39 -0.79 -0.76
C SER A 93 -13.77 -1.45 -2.07
N GLU A 94 -14.88 -2.20 -2.08
CA GLU A 94 -15.33 -2.88 -3.28
C GLU A 94 -15.46 -1.91 -4.46
N GLY A 95 -14.78 -2.20 -5.55
CA GLY A 95 -14.81 -1.38 -6.77
C GLY A 95 -13.92 -0.16 -6.76
N ASN A 96 -13.28 0.18 -5.64
CA ASN A 96 -12.40 1.34 -5.51
C ASN A 96 -10.95 0.89 -5.38
N ILE A 97 -10.30 0.73 -6.50
CA ILE A 97 -8.95 0.18 -6.60
C ILE A 97 -8.04 1.18 -7.29
N ALA A 98 -6.89 1.45 -6.68
CA ALA A 98 -5.84 2.23 -7.30
C ALA A 98 -4.62 1.35 -7.53
N THR A 99 -3.92 1.57 -8.64
CA THR A 99 -2.72 0.82 -8.98
C THR A 99 -1.59 1.80 -9.29
N TYR A 100 -0.44 1.57 -8.68
CA TYR A 100 0.79 2.27 -8.98
C TYR A 100 1.77 1.30 -9.64
N GLU A 101 2.34 1.70 -10.76
CA GLU A 101 3.34 0.89 -11.48
C GLU A 101 4.54 1.77 -11.82
N LYS A 102 5.72 1.25 -11.55
CA LYS A 102 6.98 1.93 -11.91
C LYS A 102 7.20 1.96 -13.40
#